data_ce8626bc5acc978087d9de2ab045bcf9
#
_entry.id   ce8626bc5acc978087d9de2ab045bcf9
#
_cell.length_a   1.000
_cell.length_b   1.000
_cell.length_c   1.000
_cell.angle_alpha   90.00
_cell.angle_beta   90.00
_cell.angle_gamma   90.00
#
_symmetry.space_group_name_H-M   'P 1'
#
loop_
_entity.id
_entity.type
_entity.pdbx_description
1 polymer ?
#
loop_
_entity_poly.entity_id
_entity_poly.type
_entity_poly.pdbx_seq_one_letter_code
_entity_poly.pdbx_strand_id
1 'polypeptide(L)'
;MTDRGASTFYVSVQAIGTAREPFLIDTGSSYTAINESLLAQLVDARQVEYLKDLEGTLADGSTQIVPLYNIKSLMVGERCLLSDVRAAVFPGKTRNILGLSALRPAAPFGFSFDPPRLTLSHCQTPQAGIAGSR
;
A
#
# COMPACT_ATOMS: atom_id res chain seq x y z
N MET A 1 -10.60 0.38 -8.13
CA MET A 1 -10.95 0.78 -6.76
C MET A 1 -12.35 0.29 -6.44
N THR A 2 -12.57 -0.17 -5.26
CA THR A 2 -13.82 -0.78 -4.85
C THR A 2 -14.40 -0.02 -3.67
N ASP A 3 -15.69 0.33 -3.77
CA ASP A 3 -16.40 0.95 -2.67
C ASP A 3 -17.04 -0.16 -1.84
N ARG A 4 -16.70 -0.22 -0.57
CA ARG A 4 -17.26 -1.22 0.34
C ARG A 4 -18.26 -0.60 1.31
N GLY A 5 -18.95 0.43 0.86
CA GLY A 5 -19.96 1.12 1.64
C GLY A 5 -19.33 2.13 2.56
N ALA A 6 -20.13 3.00 3.12
CA ALA A 6 -19.72 3.96 4.13
C ALA A 6 -18.41 4.68 3.84
N SER A 7 -18.14 5.01 2.59
CA SER A 7 -16.96 5.78 2.19
C SER A 7 -15.64 5.04 2.36
N THR A 8 -15.66 3.72 2.40
CA THR A 8 -14.46 2.92 2.49
C THR A 8 -14.10 2.40 1.11
N PHE A 9 -12.92 2.75 0.63
CA PHE A 9 -12.50 2.39 -0.72
C PHE A 9 -11.24 1.53 -0.67
N TYR A 10 -11.25 0.44 -1.43
CA TYR A 10 -10.13 -0.49 -1.51
C TYR A 10 -9.62 -0.56 -2.93
N VAL A 11 -8.33 -0.77 -3.07
CA VAL A 11 -7.68 -1.02 -4.34
C VAL A 11 -6.88 -2.32 -4.23
N SER A 12 -6.79 -3.03 -5.34
CA SER A 12 -6.04 -4.27 -5.39
C SER A 12 -4.54 -3.96 -5.50
N VAL A 13 -3.74 -4.59 -4.67
CA VAL A 13 -2.30 -4.36 -4.62
C VAL A 13 -1.60 -5.72 -4.64
N GLN A 14 -0.49 -5.79 -5.37
CA GLN A 14 0.30 -7.02 -5.44
C GLN A 14 1.77 -6.71 -5.44
N ALA A 15 2.53 -7.35 -4.57
CA ALA A 15 3.98 -7.34 -4.64
C ALA A 15 4.43 -8.55 -5.44
N ILE A 16 5.64 -8.48 -6.01
CA ILE A 16 6.18 -9.59 -6.80
C ILE A 16 6.29 -10.82 -5.91
N GLY A 17 5.74 -11.93 -6.40
CA GLY A 17 5.81 -13.20 -5.66
C GLY A 17 4.78 -13.37 -4.58
N THR A 18 3.85 -12.45 -4.45
CA THR A 18 2.80 -12.55 -3.43
C THR A 18 1.42 -12.58 -4.08
N ALA A 19 0.43 -12.91 -3.29
CA ALA A 19 -0.95 -12.87 -3.76
C ALA A 19 -1.44 -11.43 -3.84
N ARG A 20 -2.42 -11.20 -4.69
CA ARG A 20 -3.08 -9.89 -4.78
C ARG A 20 -3.96 -9.71 -3.56
N GLU A 21 -3.90 -8.53 -2.94
CA GLU A 21 -4.61 -8.23 -1.70
C GLU A 21 -5.34 -6.91 -1.81
N PRO A 22 -6.51 -6.77 -1.18
CA PRO A 22 -7.15 -5.46 -1.11
C PRO A 22 -6.47 -4.58 -0.06
N PHE A 23 -6.19 -3.35 -0.44
CA PHE A 23 -5.65 -2.35 0.48
C PHE A 23 -6.65 -1.22 0.62
N LEU A 24 -6.90 -0.80 1.85
CA LEU A 24 -7.73 0.37 2.13
C LEU A 24 -6.94 1.62 1.76
N ILE A 25 -7.56 2.53 1.01
CA ILE A 25 -6.93 3.81 0.67
C ILE A 25 -7.15 4.76 1.83
N ASP A 26 -6.07 5.24 2.44
CA ASP A 26 -6.17 6.09 3.63
C ASP A 26 -5.12 7.19 3.58
N THR A 27 -5.54 8.37 3.16
CA THR A 27 -4.66 9.54 3.09
C THR A 27 -4.33 10.11 4.47
N GLY A 28 -5.03 9.67 5.50
CA GLY A 28 -4.71 10.04 6.86
C GLY A 28 -3.57 9.26 7.49
N SER A 29 -3.09 8.21 6.79
CA SER A 29 -1.99 7.41 7.29
C SER A 29 -0.68 7.82 6.61
N SER A 30 0.32 8.19 7.40
CA SER A 30 1.63 8.61 6.86
C SER A 30 2.35 7.45 6.20
N TYR A 31 2.23 6.27 6.77
CA TYR A 31 2.86 5.07 6.22
C TYR A 31 1.81 4.14 5.66
N THR A 32 2.18 3.40 4.66
CA THR A 32 1.46 2.20 4.26
C THR A 32 1.56 1.23 5.43
N ALA A 33 0.53 0.44 5.65
CA ALA A 33 0.52 -0.53 6.74
C ALA A 33 0.14 -1.90 6.19
N ILE A 34 0.87 -2.91 6.61
CA ILE A 34 0.58 -4.28 6.19
C ILE A 34 0.44 -5.16 7.42
N ASN A 35 -0.25 -6.27 7.25
CA ASN A 35 -0.38 -7.24 8.33
C ASN A 35 0.76 -8.25 8.29
N GLU A 36 0.84 -9.06 9.36
CA GLU A 36 1.91 -10.05 9.46
C GLU A 36 1.80 -11.15 8.42
N SER A 37 0.59 -11.46 7.98
CA SER A 37 0.40 -12.48 6.96
C SER A 37 1.03 -12.07 5.64
N LEU A 38 0.84 -10.81 5.24
CA LEU A 38 1.45 -10.30 4.02
C LEU A 38 2.96 -10.18 4.19
N LEU A 39 3.42 -9.75 5.37
CA LEU A 39 4.85 -9.68 5.62
C LEU A 39 5.53 -11.03 5.38
N ALA A 40 4.93 -12.12 5.84
CA ALA A 40 5.51 -13.43 5.64
C ALA A 40 5.69 -13.76 4.15
N GLN A 41 4.71 -13.42 3.32
CA GLN A 41 4.83 -13.62 1.89
C GLN A 41 5.93 -12.77 1.28
N LEU A 42 6.05 -11.52 1.74
CA LEU A 42 7.07 -10.61 1.23
C LEU A 42 8.47 -11.07 1.62
N VAL A 43 8.63 -11.58 2.82
CA VAL A 43 9.92 -12.12 3.26
C VAL A 43 10.31 -13.32 2.39
N ASP A 44 9.37 -14.24 2.17
CA ASP A 44 9.64 -15.40 1.32
C ASP A 44 10.00 -14.99 -0.10
N ALA A 45 9.38 -13.95 -0.63
CA ALA A 45 9.63 -13.46 -1.96
C ALA A 45 10.85 -12.52 -2.03
N ARG A 46 11.49 -12.24 -0.89
CA ARG A 46 12.65 -11.35 -0.79
C ARG A 46 12.33 -9.95 -1.32
N GLN A 47 11.14 -9.47 -0.99
CA GLN A 47 10.66 -8.17 -1.44
C GLN A 47 10.67 -7.11 -0.36
N VAL A 48 11.18 -7.40 0.82
CA VAL A 48 11.21 -6.45 1.92
C VAL A 48 12.57 -6.38 2.57
N GLU A 49 12.84 -5.22 3.15
CA GLU A 49 14.04 -4.99 3.94
C GLU A 49 13.63 -4.26 5.20
N TYR A 50 14.03 -4.81 6.36
CA TYR A 50 13.74 -4.16 7.62
C TYR A 50 14.54 -2.87 7.75
N LEU A 51 13.89 -1.80 8.19
CA LEU A 51 14.54 -0.50 8.34
C LEU A 51 14.74 -0.12 9.81
N LYS A 52 13.68 -0.10 10.58
CA LYS A 52 13.74 0.32 12.00
C LYS A 52 12.39 0.07 12.65
N ASP A 53 12.33 0.28 13.95
CA ASP A 53 11.06 0.23 14.67
C ASP A 53 10.45 1.61 14.77
N LEU A 54 9.13 1.65 14.77
CA LEU A 54 8.36 2.87 14.93
C LEU A 54 7.36 2.70 16.06
N GLU A 55 6.90 3.81 16.63
CA GLU A 55 5.76 3.80 17.51
C GLU A 55 4.52 3.98 16.66
N GLY A 56 3.64 2.99 16.66
CA GLY A 56 2.41 3.02 15.87
C GLY A 56 1.20 3.23 16.75
N THR A 57 0.20 3.95 16.26
CA THR A 57 -1.05 4.16 16.97
C THR A 57 -2.10 3.22 16.40
N LEU A 58 -2.72 2.44 17.28
CA LEU A 58 -3.75 1.49 16.89
C LEU A 58 -5.11 2.17 16.85
N ALA A 59 -6.09 1.45 16.31
CA ALA A 59 -7.44 2.01 16.15
C ALA A 59 -8.08 2.43 17.48
N ASP A 60 -7.73 1.77 18.57
CA ASP A 60 -8.29 2.10 19.89
C ASP A 60 -7.55 3.26 20.58
N GLY A 61 -6.60 3.88 19.88
CA GLY A 61 -5.85 5.00 20.45
C GLY A 61 -4.60 4.59 21.21
N SER A 62 -4.40 3.31 21.45
CA SER A 62 -3.19 2.86 22.12
C SER A 62 -2.01 2.89 21.16
N THR A 63 -0.79 2.86 21.71
CA THR A 63 0.41 2.84 20.90
C THR A 63 1.17 1.55 21.14
N GLN A 64 1.92 1.13 20.13
CA GLN A 64 2.84 0.02 20.27
C GLN A 64 4.00 0.19 19.30
N ILE A 65 5.08 -0.51 19.58
CA ILE A 65 6.24 -0.50 18.70
C ILE A 65 5.97 -1.47 17.56
N VAL A 66 6.12 -1.00 16.34
CA VAL A 66 5.92 -1.81 15.15
C VAL A 66 7.14 -1.67 14.23
N PRO A 67 7.53 -2.73 13.51
CA PRO A 67 8.66 -2.62 12.60
C PRO A 67 8.27 -1.90 11.31
N LEU A 68 9.21 -1.14 10.77
CA LEU A 68 9.08 -0.48 9.48
C LEU A 68 9.95 -1.22 8.48
N TYR A 69 9.37 -1.58 7.36
CA TYR A 69 10.07 -2.24 6.27
C TYR A 69 10.01 -1.40 5.01
N ASN A 70 10.96 -1.61 4.14
CA ASN A 70 10.90 -1.10 2.77
C ASN A 70 10.42 -2.24 1.88
N ILE A 71 9.32 -2.01 1.18
CA ILE A 71 8.81 -2.97 0.19
C ILE A 71 9.39 -2.55 -1.17
N LYS A 72 10.08 -3.47 -1.83
CA LYS A 72 10.80 -3.11 -3.05
C LYS A 72 9.89 -2.67 -4.18
N SER A 73 8.76 -3.35 -4.35
CA SER A 73 7.83 -2.96 -5.40
C SER A 73 6.41 -3.39 -5.06
N LEU A 74 5.46 -2.54 -5.42
CA LEU A 74 4.03 -2.81 -5.26
C LEU A 74 3.33 -2.42 -6.55
N MET A 75 2.54 -3.32 -7.10
CA MET A 75 1.67 -3.00 -8.22
C MET A 75 0.31 -2.59 -7.66
N VAL A 76 -0.04 -1.33 -7.82
CA VAL A 76 -1.31 -0.79 -7.35
C VAL A 76 -2.29 -0.81 -8.52
N GLY A 77 -3.41 -1.49 -8.32
CA GLY A 77 -4.31 -1.77 -9.42
C GLY A 77 -3.62 -2.70 -10.41
N GLU A 78 -3.79 -2.42 -11.69
CA GLU A 78 -3.23 -3.29 -12.70
C GLU A 78 -2.02 -2.70 -13.42
N ARG A 79 -1.71 -1.44 -13.19
CA ARG A 79 -0.71 -0.77 -14.01
C ARG A 79 0.28 0.10 -13.28
N CYS A 80 0.01 0.48 -12.06
CA CYS A 80 0.86 1.43 -11.37
C CYS A 80 1.86 0.70 -10.49
N LEU A 81 3.09 0.59 -10.93
CA LEU A 81 4.15 -0.01 -10.15
C LEU A 81 4.84 1.07 -9.32
N LEU A 82 4.87 0.89 -8.03
CA LEU A 82 5.55 1.77 -7.10
C LEU A 82 6.77 1.07 -6.55
N SER A 83 7.86 1.81 -6.36
CA SER A 83 9.11 1.26 -5.82
C SER A 83 9.38 1.82 -4.45
N ASP A 84 9.99 1.00 -3.61
CA ASP A 84 10.52 1.44 -2.32
C ASP A 84 9.46 2.09 -1.44
N VAL A 85 8.40 1.36 -1.19
CA VAL A 85 7.30 1.83 -0.36
C VAL A 85 7.57 1.44 1.09
N ARG A 86 7.60 2.43 1.97
CA ARG A 86 7.80 2.15 3.39
C ARG A 86 6.49 1.76 4.03
N ALA A 87 6.52 0.65 4.76
CA ALA A 87 5.32 0.06 5.34
C ALA A 87 5.59 -0.36 6.79
N ALA A 88 4.68 0.04 7.67
CA ALA A 88 4.68 -0.43 9.05
C ALA A 88 3.93 -1.76 9.10
N VAL A 89 4.39 -2.67 9.95
CA VAL A 89 3.78 -3.99 10.06
C VAL A 89 3.02 -4.10 11.38
N PHE A 90 1.72 -4.32 11.27
CA PHE A 90 0.87 -4.45 12.44
C PHE A 90 0.54 -5.93 12.69
N PRO A 91 0.32 -6.30 13.97
CA PRO A 91 0.15 -7.71 14.30
C PRO A 91 -1.14 -8.28 13.76
N GLY A 92 -1.14 -9.61 13.59
CA GLY A 92 -2.33 -10.34 13.24
C GLY A 92 -2.73 -10.19 11.80
N LYS A 93 -4.05 -10.21 11.59
CA LYS A 93 -4.63 -10.13 10.26
C LYS A 93 -5.41 -8.84 10.06
N THR A 94 -4.82 -7.75 10.50
CA THR A 94 -5.43 -6.43 10.31
C THR A 94 -5.51 -6.10 8.83
N ARG A 95 -6.27 -5.04 8.50
CA ARG A 95 -6.37 -4.59 7.12
C ARG A 95 -5.04 -4.06 6.64
N ASN A 96 -4.74 -4.27 5.37
CA ASN A 96 -3.62 -3.59 4.73
C ASN A 96 -4.10 -2.22 4.28
N ILE A 97 -3.25 -1.21 4.46
CA ILE A 97 -3.60 0.18 4.21
C ILE A 97 -2.59 0.80 3.27
N LEU A 98 -3.09 1.43 2.21
CA LEU A 98 -2.24 2.19 1.30
C LEU A 98 -2.23 3.64 1.79
N GLY A 99 -1.13 4.04 2.39
CA GLY A 99 -0.98 5.35 2.99
C GLY A 99 -0.15 6.30 2.14
N LEU A 100 0.20 7.43 2.73
CA LEU A 100 0.92 8.48 2.00
C LEU A 100 2.32 8.05 1.55
N SER A 101 2.95 7.09 2.24
CA SER A 101 4.26 6.60 1.79
C SER A 101 4.20 5.99 0.41
N ALA A 102 3.02 5.49 0.00
CA ALA A 102 2.81 4.98 -1.36
C ALA A 102 2.18 6.03 -2.26
N LEU A 103 1.22 6.79 -1.76
CA LEU A 103 0.45 7.71 -2.59
C LEU A 103 1.22 8.98 -2.93
N ARG A 104 2.03 9.48 -2.01
CA ARG A 104 2.74 10.75 -2.23
C ARG A 104 3.74 10.68 -3.39
N PRO A 105 4.57 9.63 -3.52
CA PRO A 105 5.45 9.53 -4.67
C PRO A 105 4.71 9.40 -6.00
N ALA A 106 3.46 8.94 -5.96
CA ALA A 106 2.64 8.78 -7.16
C ALA A 106 1.81 10.02 -7.47
N ALA A 107 1.96 11.06 -6.69
CA ALA A 107 1.17 12.28 -6.86
C ALA A 107 1.52 12.99 -8.16
N PRO A 108 0.60 13.76 -8.71
CA PRO A 108 -0.72 14.00 -8.12
C PRO A 108 -1.61 12.78 -8.26
N PHE A 109 -2.47 12.59 -7.27
CA PHE A 109 -3.43 11.49 -7.31
C PHE A 109 -4.82 12.05 -7.06
N GLY A 110 -5.84 11.30 -7.50
CA GLY A 110 -7.20 11.74 -7.35
C GLY A 110 -8.14 10.60 -7.16
N PHE A 111 -9.32 10.95 -6.66
CA PHE A 111 -10.40 10.01 -6.48
C PHE A 111 -11.60 10.45 -7.27
N SER A 112 -12.33 9.48 -7.84
CA SER A 112 -13.69 9.71 -8.27
C SER A 112 -14.58 8.72 -7.53
N PHE A 113 -15.83 9.11 -7.27
CA PHE A 113 -16.70 8.27 -6.47
C PHE A 113 -17.73 7.53 -7.29
N ASP A 114 -17.99 7.98 -8.49
CA ASP A 114 -19.00 7.36 -9.33
C ASP A 114 -18.55 7.39 -10.79
N PRO A 115 -17.93 6.32 -11.27
CA PRO A 115 -17.58 5.11 -10.53
C PRO A 115 -16.37 5.32 -9.61
N PRO A 116 -16.20 4.46 -8.60
CA PRO A 116 -15.04 4.58 -7.73
C PRO A 116 -13.74 4.35 -8.50
N ARG A 117 -12.83 5.29 -8.41
CA ARG A 117 -11.58 5.21 -9.16
C ARG A 117 -10.48 5.98 -8.46
N LEU A 118 -9.31 5.36 -8.38
CA LEU A 118 -8.09 6.01 -7.94
C LEU A 118 -7.21 6.26 -9.16
N THR A 119 -6.77 7.50 -9.32
CA THR A 119 -5.88 7.88 -10.42
C THR A 119 -4.53 8.23 -9.83
N LEU A 120 -3.47 7.60 -10.33
CA LEU A 120 -2.11 7.86 -9.92
C LEU A 120 -1.32 8.38 -11.12
N SER A 121 -0.44 9.35 -10.89
CA SER A 121 0.23 10.06 -11.98
C SER A 121 1.66 9.61 -12.21
N HIS A 122 2.39 9.25 -11.17
CA HIS A 122 3.77 8.85 -11.31
C HIS A 122 3.93 7.40 -10.95
N CYS A 123 3.89 6.54 -11.95
CA CYS A 123 4.03 5.11 -11.79
C CYS A 123 5.28 4.65 -12.52
N GLN A 124 5.99 3.70 -11.93
CA GLN A 124 7.07 3.03 -12.60
C GLN A 124 6.51 1.75 -13.15
N THR A 125 6.55 1.58 -14.45
CA THR A 125 6.09 0.33 -15.03
C THR A 125 7.25 -0.32 -15.75
N PRO A 126 7.24 -1.65 -15.81
CA PRO A 126 8.29 -2.33 -16.54
C PRO A 126 8.37 -1.91 -18.00
N GLN A 127 7.22 -1.57 -18.58
CA GLN A 127 7.21 -1.09 -19.94
C GLN A 127 7.08 0.38 -19.88
N ALA A 128 8.18 1.04 -19.89
CA ALA A 128 8.17 2.45 -19.74
C ALA A 128 7.25 3.16 -20.69
N GLY A 129 7.08 2.66 -21.81
CA GLY A 129 6.23 3.35 -22.74
C GLY A 129 4.79 3.36 -22.41
N ILE A 130 4.42 2.58 -21.50
CA ILE A 130 3.08 2.47 -21.23
C ILE A 130 2.67 3.49 -20.36
N ALA A 131 3.14 4.14 -20.30
CA ALA A 131 2.74 5.01 -19.69
C ALA A 131 1.79 5.25 -19.02
N GLY A 132 1.84 5.78 -18.48
CA GLY A 132 1.05 6.29 -18.01
C GLY A 132 0.23 5.85 -17.28
N SER A 133 0.18 5.33 -17.32
CA SER A 133 -0.61 4.83 -16.94
C SER A 133 -1.36 5.09 -15.96
N ARG A 134 -1.93 4.93 -15.62
CA ARG A 134 -2.76 5.22 -14.78
C ARG A 134 -3.62 4.45 -14.60
#